data_b24e1a70debdb501ad7d6ba7de55c82f
#
_entry.id   b24e1a70debdb501ad7d6ba7de55c82f
#
_cell.length_a   1.000
_cell.length_b   1.000
_cell.length_c   1.000
_cell.angle_alpha   90.00
_cell.angle_beta   90.00
_cell.angle_gamma   90.00
#
_symmetry.space_group_name_H-M   'P 1'
#
loop_
_entity.id
_entity.type
_entity.pdbx_description
1 polymer ?
#
loop_
_entity_poly.entity_id
_entity_poly.type
_entity_poly.pdbx_seq_one_letter_code
_entity_poly.pdbx_strand_id
1 'polypeptide(L)'
;MTKTNPNRRDFIKGAASVAAVSTLPLSMVELAFADPAQNFTFAYISDSHIQHIRGSSFVNNWDRGLIRAVAETNLLQPKPDFVMFGGDLAQLGTKPELDHGAEMLAKLNYKTHVVMGEHDYYLDLGEYW
;
A
#
# COMPACT_ATOMS: atom_id res chain seq x y z
N MET A 1 23.35 -20.24 -5.47
CA MET A 1 21.96 -20.71 -5.35
C MET A 1 21.16 -20.13 -6.52
N THR A 2 20.93 -20.93 -7.55
CA THR A 2 20.14 -20.54 -8.74
C THR A 2 18.67 -20.60 -8.40
N LYS A 3 18.00 -19.45 -8.37
CA LYS A 3 16.54 -19.38 -8.30
C LYS A 3 15.97 -19.92 -9.62
N THR A 4 15.45 -21.12 -9.60
CA THR A 4 14.66 -21.66 -10.70
C THR A 4 13.31 -20.95 -10.72
N ASN A 5 13.03 -20.20 -11.79
CA ASN A 5 11.72 -19.61 -12.02
C ASN A 5 10.71 -20.75 -12.21
N PRO A 6 9.57 -20.76 -11.49
CA PRO A 6 8.56 -21.79 -11.65
C PRO A 6 8.01 -21.73 -13.09
N ASN A 7 8.02 -22.86 -13.78
CA ASN A 7 7.50 -22.94 -15.11
C ASN A 7 5.96 -23.11 -15.09
N ARG A 8 5.31 -22.93 -16.26
CA ARG A 8 3.86 -23.04 -16.41
C ARG A 8 3.29 -24.38 -15.89
N ARG A 9 4.10 -25.43 -15.92
CA ARG A 9 3.73 -26.77 -15.45
C ARG A 9 3.68 -26.84 -13.93
N ASP A 10 4.56 -26.13 -13.25
CA ASP A 10 4.60 -26.06 -11.77
C ASP A 10 3.45 -25.21 -11.26
N PHE A 11 3.06 -24.16 -12.00
CA PHE A 11 1.87 -23.39 -11.73
C PHE A 11 0.59 -24.22 -11.85
N ILE A 12 0.48 -25.03 -12.91
CA ILE A 12 -0.69 -25.91 -13.13
C ILE A 12 -0.77 -27.00 -12.03
N LYS A 13 0.35 -27.54 -11.60
CA LYS A 13 0.39 -28.49 -10.49
C LYS A 13 -0.05 -27.84 -9.17
N GLY A 14 0.38 -26.61 -8.91
CA GLY A 14 -0.08 -25.82 -7.78
C GLY A 14 -1.58 -25.55 -7.82
N ALA A 15 -2.12 -25.16 -8.98
CA ALA A 15 -3.55 -24.94 -9.17
C ALA A 15 -4.38 -26.24 -9.03
N ALA A 16 -3.86 -27.37 -9.49
CA ALA A 16 -4.50 -28.68 -9.31
C ALA A 16 -4.51 -29.11 -7.81
N SER A 17 -3.48 -28.74 -7.07
CA SER A 17 -3.44 -28.99 -5.62
C SER A 17 -4.49 -28.17 -4.87
N VAL A 18 -4.74 -26.94 -5.28
CA VAL A 18 -5.81 -26.10 -4.74
C VAL A 18 -7.20 -26.66 -5.09
N ALA A 19 -7.39 -27.19 -6.30
CA ALA A 19 -8.65 -27.81 -6.68
C ALA A 19 -8.94 -29.10 -5.88
N ALA A 20 -7.90 -29.87 -5.53
CA ALA A 20 -8.07 -31.06 -4.68
C ALA A 20 -8.47 -30.72 -3.25
N VAL A 21 -8.05 -29.56 -2.74
CA VAL A 21 -8.42 -29.07 -1.40
C VAL A 21 -9.89 -28.65 -1.34
N SER A 22 -10.48 -28.20 -2.46
CA SER A 22 -11.90 -27.78 -2.52
C SER A 22 -12.90 -28.93 -2.26
N THR A 23 -12.46 -30.18 -2.26
CA THR A 23 -13.28 -31.36 -1.94
C THR A 23 -13.19 -31.76 -0.46
N LEU A 24 -12.33 -31.11 0.34
CA LEU A 24 -12.22 -31.36 1.76
C LEU A 24 -13.32 -30.64 2.53
N PRO A 25 -13.82 -31.20 3.66
CA PRO A 25 -14.75 -30.49 4.51
C PRO A 25 -14.15 -29.15 4.96
N LEU A 26 -14.98 -28.11 5.06
CA LEU A 26 -14.57 -26.73 5.36
C LEU A 26 -13.59 -26.62 6.53
N SER A 27 -13.79 -27.45 7.57
CA SER A 27 -12.91 -27.54 8.75
C SER A 27 -11.48 -27.98 8.45
N MET A 28 -11.29 -28.79 7.40
CA MET A 28 -9.95 -29.21 6.98
C MET A 28 -9.30 -28.21 6.04
N VAL A 29 -10.09 -27.46 5.28
CA VAL A 29 -9.60 -26.37 4.44
C VAL A 29 -9.07 -25.22 5.32
N GLU A 30 -9.78 -24.89 6.39
CA GLU A 30 -9.34 -23.92 7.39
C GLU A 30 -8.00 -24.30 8.04
N LEU A 31 -7.84 -25.58 8.39
CA LEU A 31 -6.59 -26.12 8.96
C LEU A 31 -5.42 -26.13 7.96
N ALA A 32 -5.69 -26.24 6.67
CA ALA A 32 -4.64 -26.28 5.64
C ALA A 32 -4.11 -24.87 5.26
N PHE A 33 -4.88 -23.81 5.54
CA PHE A 33 -4.53 -22.43 5.17
C PHE A 33 -4.45 -21.46 6.36
N ALA A 34 -4.92 -21.86 7.53
CA ALA A 34 -4.77 -21.08 8.74
C ALA A 34 -3.47 -21.45 9.44
N ASP A 35 -2.43 -20.67 9.26
CA ASP A 35 -1.39 -20.57 10.26
C ASP A 35 -1.97 -19.75 11.43
N PRO A 36 -2.30 -20.37 12.59
CA PRO A 36 -2.93 -19.64 13.68
C PRO A 36 -2.05 -18.58 14.32
N ALA A 37 -0.83 -18.42 13.83
CA ALA A 37 0.16 -17.56 14.44
C ALA A 37 0.30 -16.16 13.79
N GLN A 38 -0.39 -15.85 12.70
CA GLN A 38 -0.13 -14.59 11.98
C GLN A 38 -1.38 -13.87 11.48
N ASN A 39 -2.31 -13.58 12.36
CA ASN A 39 -3.29 -12.56 12.06
C ASN A 39 -2.61 -11.20 12.14
N PHE A 40 -2.63 -10.44 11.08
CA PHE A 40 -2.17 -9.05 11.06
C PHE A 40 -3.28 -8.13 10.57
N THR A 41 -3.20 -6.89 10.96
CA THR A 41 -4.08 -5.80 10.49
C THR A 41 -3.24 -4.72 9.84
N PHE A 42 -3.76 -4.11 8.80
CA PHE A 42 -3.10 -2.95 8.20
C PHE A 42 -4.12 -1.88 7.83
N ALA A 43 -3.66 -0.64 7.81
CA ALA A 43 -4.42 0.47 7.26
C ALA A 43 -3.96 0.74 5.82
N TYR A 44 -4.90 1.09 4.96
CA TYR A 44 -4.63 1.46 3.57
C TYR A 44 -5.04 2.91 3.33
N ILE A 45 -4.12 3.69 2.81
CA ILE A 45 -4.33 5.08 2.41
C ILE A 45 -3.82 5.19 0.97
N SER A 46 -4.50 5.93 0.11
CA SER A 46 -4.01 6.20 -1.25
C SER A 46 -4.62 7.47 -1.82
N ASP A 47 -4.16 7.87 -3.00
CA ASP A 47 -4.79 8.88 -3.86
C ASP A 47 -4.95 10.25 -3.18
N SER A 48 -3.91 10.72 -2.52
CA SER A 48 -3.93 12.03 -1.87
C SER A 48 -3.80 13.20 -2.85
N HIS A 49 -3.15 12.98 -4.01
CA HIS A 49 -3.00 13.96 -5.08
C HIS A 49 -2.59 15.36 -4.60
N ILE A 50 -1.58 15.41 -3.73
CA ILE A 50 -1.03 16.68 -3.25
C ILE A 50 -0.65 17.55 -4.43
N GLN A 51 -1.15 18.79 -4.45
CA GLN A 51 -0.91 19.71 -5.55
C GLN A 51 -0.24 20.99 -5.07
N HIS A 52 0.87 21.33 -5.70
CA HIS A 52 1.57 22.59 -5.52
C HIS A 52 1.29 23.54 -6.71
N ILE A 53 0.56 24.59 -6.45
CA ILE A 53 0.30 25.62 -7.46
C ILE A 53 1.45 26.63 -7.44
N ARG A 54 2.10 26.82 -8.57
CA ARG A 54 3.25 27.71 -8.72
C ARG A 54 2.91 29.13 -8.24
N GLY A 55 3.68 29.63 -7.27
CA GLY A 55 3.48 30.95 -6.69
C GLY A 55 2.42 31.05 -5.60
N SER A 56 1.84 29.92 -5.20
CA SER A 56 0.91 29.84 -4.07
C SER A 56 1.30 28.70 -3.12
N SER A 57 0.65 28.65 -1.96
CA SER A 57 0.74 27.51 -1.06
C SER A 57 0.00 26.29 -1.64
N PHE A 58 0.22 25.13 -1.02
CA PHE A 58 -0.48 23.90 -1.37
C PHE A 58 -2.00 24.06 -1.31
N VAL A 59 -2.71 23.31 -2.16
CA VAL A 59 -4.18 23.36 -2.20
C VAL A 59 -4.74 22.71 -0.94
N ASN A 60 -5.32 23.53 -0.10
CA ASN A 60 -5.76 23.16 1.25
C ASN A 60 -6.65 21.91 1.36
N ASN A 61 -7.42 21.56 0.33
CA ASN A 61 -8.35 20.42 0.41
C ASN A 61 -7.63 19.07 0.37
N TRP A 62 -6.59 18.93 -0.46
CA TRP A 62 -5.81 17.70 -0.62
C TRP A 62 -4.95 17.45 0.62
N ASP A 63 -4.23 18.50 1.06
CA ASP A 63 -3.45 18.45 2.30
C ASP A 63 -4.30 18.03 3.50
N ARG A 64 -5.48 18.63 3.65
CA ARG A 64 -6.41 18.32 4.75
C ARG A 64 -6.87 16.88 4.70
N GLY A 65 -7.11 16.33 3.51
CA GLY A 65 -7.49 14.93 3.32
C GLY A 65 -6.43 13.99 3.88
N LEU A 66 -5.18 14.18 3.46
CA LEU A 66 -4.06 13.34 3.92
C LEU A 66 -3.76 13.55 5.41
N ILE A 67 -3.73 14.81 5.88
CA ILE A 67 -3.53 15.12 7.30
C ILE A 67 -4.58 14.41 8.16
N ARG A 68 -5.83 14.44 7.75
CA ARG A 68 -6.92 13.78 8.45
C ARG A 68 -6.78 12.26 8.42
N ALA A 69 -6.48 11.68 7.26
CA ALA A 69 -6.26 10.24 7.12
C ALA A 69 -5.12 9.75 8.04
N VAL A 70 -4.00 10.49 8.10
CA VAL A 70 -2.88 10.20 9.00
C VAL A 70 -3.31 10.28 10.46
N ALA A 71 -4.03 11.33 10.85
CA ALA A 71 -4.50 11.51 12.22
C ALA A 71 -5.48 10.39 12.64
N GLU A 72 -6.44 10.06 11.79
CA GLU A 72 -7.42 9.00 12.03
C GLU A 72 -6.75 7.62 12.07
N THR A 73 -5.79 7.35 11.19
CA THR A 73 -5.01 6.11 11.21
C THR A 73 -4.26 5.93 12.52
N ASN A 74 -3.68 6.99 13.05
CA ASN A 74 -2.98 6.94 14.34
C ASN A 74 -3.89 6.65 15.54
N LEU A 75 -5.21 6.81 15.37
CA LEU A 75 -6.22 6.56 16.41
C LEU A 75 -6.94 5.22 16.25
N LEU A 76 -6.66 4.45 15.20
CA LEU A 76 -7.36 3.19 14.93
C LEU A 76 -7.24 2.18 16.10
N GLN A 77 -8.35 1.46 16.33
CA GLN A 77 -8.42 0.34 17.27
C GLN A 77 -9.18 -0.82 16.59
N PRO A 78 -8.59 -2.02 16.46
CA PRO A 78 -7.22 -2.37 16.88
C PRO A 78 -6.16 -1.58 16.13
N LYS A 79 -4.99 -1.44 16.73
CA LYS A 79 -3.85 -0.77 16.11
C LYS A 79 -3.38 -1.58 14.89
N PRO A 80 -3.16 -0.96 13.74
CA PRO A 80 -2.57 -1.67 12.61
C PRO A 80 -1.10 -2.02 12.86
N ASP A 81 -0.68 -3.16 12.34
CA ASP A 81 0.72 -3.61 12.40
C ASP A 81 1.61 -2.79 11.45
N PHE A 82 1.02 -2.32 10.36
CA PHE A 82 1.67 -1.43 9.39
C PHE A 82 0.62 -0.62 8.61
N VAL A 83 1.10 0.35 7.85
CA VAL A 83 0.30 1.13 6.90
C VAL A 83 0.82 0.87 5.49
N MET A 84 -0.09 0.69 4.54
CA MET A 84 0.23 0.74 3.12
C MET A 84 -0.29 2.05 2.53
N PHE A 85 0.60 2.75 1.83
CA PHE A 85 0.21 3.86 0.98
C PHE A 85 0.26 3.41 -0.49
N GLY A 86 -0.89 3.48 -1.15
CA GLY A 86 -1.14 2.84 -2.45
C GLY A 86 -0.75 3.66 -3.68
N GLY A 87 -0.04 4.78 -3.50
CA GLY A 87 0.40 5.65 -4.60
C GLY A 87 -0.49 6.87 -4.82
N ASP A 88 -0.16 7.63 -5.84
CA ASP A 88 -0.76 8.92 -6.17
C ASP A 88 -0.69 9.91 -4.98
N LEU A 89 0.51 10.00 -4.41
CA LEU A 89 0.83 10.94 -3.36
C LEU A 89 0.78 12.38 -3.89
N ALA A 90 1.41 12.59 -5.03
CA ALA A 90 1.47 13.88 -5.74
C ALA A 90 0.46 13.94 -6.88
N GLN A 91 0.08 15.14 -7.30
CA GLN A 91 -0.76 15.34 -8.47
C GLN A 91 0.04 15.28 -9.78
N LEU A 92 1.25 15.77 -9.79
CA LEU A 92 2.10 15.85 -10.98
C LEU A 92 3.47 15.19 -10.80
N GLY A 93 3.75 14.62 -9.64
CA GLY A 93 5.03 13.99 -9.33
C GLY A 93 6.18 14.98 -9.15
N THR A 94 5.90 16.25 -8.93
CA THR A 94 6.95 17.24 -8.72
C THR A 94 7.60 17.08 -7.35
N LYS A 95 8.90 17.40 -7.28
CA LYS A 95 9.64 17.32 -6.02
C LYS A 95 8.95 18.05 -4.84
N PRO A 96 8.43 19.29 -4.97
CA PRO A 96 7.72 19.94 -3.87
C PRO A 96 6.47 19.16 -3.39
N GLU A 97 5.73 18.56 -4.30
CA GLU A 97 4.53 17.77 -3.96
C GLU A 97 4.92 16.51 -3.22
N LEU A 98 5.92 15.77 -3.71
CA LEU A 98 6.42 14.54 -3.09
C LEU A 98 7.03 14.81 -1.72
N ASP A 99 7.89 15.83 -1.58
CA ASP A 99 8.48 16.21 -0.29
C ASP A 99 7.38 16.55 0.74
N HIS A 100 6.39 17.35 0.35
CA HIS A 100 5.30 17.74 1.24
C HIS A 100 4.42 16.56 1.64
N GLY A 101 4.09 15.68 0.69
CA GLY A 101 3.36 14.45 0.97
C GLY A 101 4.13 13.51 1.90
N ALA A 102 5.43 13.34 1.68
CA ALA A 102 6.30 12.54 2.52
C ALA A 102 6.38 13.08 3.96
N GLU A 103 6.47 14.40 4.15
CA GLU A 103 6.42 15.03 5.47
C GLU A 103 5.11 14.74 6.22
N MET A 104 4.00 14.64 5.51
CA MET A 104 2.70 14.28 6.10
C MET A 104 2.66 12.80 6.48
N LEU A 105 3.10 11.90 5.58
CA LEU A 105 3.14 10.47 5.85
C LEU A 105 4.11 10.12 6.99
N ALA A 106 5.20 10.87 7.15
CA ALA A 106 6.15 10.70 8.25
C ALA A 106 5.54 10.92 9.65
N LYS A 107 4.32 11.47 9.75
CA LYS A 107 3.57 11.62 11.00
C LYS A 107 2.77 10.37 11.39
N LEU A 108 2.77 9.32 10.57
CA LEU A 108 2.21 8.03 10.93
C LEU A 108 3.06 7.37 12.03
N ASN A 109 2.38 6.82 13.03
CA ASN A 109 3.02 6.12 14.16
C ASN A 109 3.38 4.66 13.84
N TYR A 110 3.28 4.26 12.59
CA TYR A 110 3.42 2.88 12.12
C TYR A 110 4.46 2.78 11.02
N LYS A 111 5.04 1.59 10.87
CA LYS A 111 5.85 1.28 9.70
C LYS A 111 4.98 1.47 8.45
N THR A 112 5.39 2.33 7.54
CA THR A 112 4.66 2.64 6.33
C THR A 112 5.40 2.05 5.12
N HIS A 113 4.67 1.31 4.31
CA HIS A 113 5.10 0.84 3.01
C HIS A 113 4.44 1.70 1.95
N VAL A 114 5.23 2.23 1.04
CA VAL A 114 4.76 3.16 0.01
C VAL A 114 5.02 2.53 -1.35
N VAL A 115 4.03 2.60 -2.23
CA VAL A 115 4.19 2.27 -3.65
C VAL A 115 3.94 3.53 -4.47
N MET A 116 4.59 3.63 -5.61
CA MET A 116 4.43 4.73 -6.55
C MET A 116 3.15 4.52 -7.36
N GLY A 117 2.34 5.56 -7.49
CA GLY A 117 1.21 5.61 -8.42
C GLY A 117 1.56 6.29 -9.74
N GLU A 118 0.63 6.35 -10.67
CA GLU A 118 0.87 6.91 -12.00
C GLU A 118 1.13 8.43 -11.97
N HIS A 119 0.48 9.14 -11.06
CA HIS A 119 0.65 10.58 -10.89
C HIS A 119 2.02 10.94 -10.29
N ASP A 120 2.61 10.06 -9.50
CA ASP A 120 3.88 10.32 -8.83
C ASP A 120 5.08 10.38 -9.80
N TYR A 121 4.95 9.79 -11.00
CA TYR A 121 5.97 9.88 -12.05
C TYR A 121 5.54 10.68 -13.29
N TYR A 122 4.43 11.40 -13.21
CA TYR A 122 3.77 11.98 -14.38
C TYR A 122 4.64 12.99 -15.15
N LEU A 123 5.32 13.92 -14.47
CA LEU A 123 6.18 14.92 -15.14
C LEU A 123 7.65 14.47 -15.21
N ASP A 124 8.19 13.97 -14.13
CA ASP A 124 9.63 13.77 -13.97
C ASP A 124 10.04 12.28 -14.03
N LEU A 125 9.15 11.42 -14.56
CA LEU A 125 9.38 9.98 -14.74
C LEU A 125 9.87 9.27 -13.46
N GLY A 126 9.45 9.78 -12.30
CA GLY A 126 9.80 9.21 -11.00
C GLY A 126 11.19 9.59 -10.48
N GLU A 127 11.83 10.62 -11.02
CA GLU A 127 13.17 11.07 -10.59
C GLU A 127 13.24 11.39 -9.09
N TYR A 128 12.15 11.88 -8.52
CA TYR A 128 12.10 12.35 -7.13
C TYR A 128 11.44 11.39 -6.15
N TRP A 129 11.02 10.22 -6.61
CA TRP A 129 10.36 9.20 -5.76
C TRP A 129 11.33 8.45 -4.85
#